data_087af6d2b8c9e0d7ee71f736b1bed5b5
#
_entry.id   087af6d2b8c9e0d7ee71f736b1bed5b5
#
_cell.length_a   1.000
_cell.length_b   1.000
_cell.length_c   1.000
_cell.angle_alpha   90.00
_cell.angle_beta   90.00
_cell.angle_gamma   90.00
#
_symmetry.space_group_name_H-M   'P 1'
#
loop_
_entity.id
_entity.type
_entity.pdbx_description
1 polymer ?
#
loop_
_entity_poly.entity_id
_entity_poly.type
_entity_poly.pdbx_seq_one_letter_code
_entity_poly.pdbx_strand_id
1 'polypeptide(L)'
;MEFNHGGFWLRLAAAIIDTIITQLGLTIIGVIIGIFVGIFMGAAGSPMGDIEMXAGGIGYAIGIIGQWLYFTIFEXSGWMATPGKKILGLQVTDLNGQQIGFGRANGRYWGKIVSALXLMIGFIMIAFTDKXQGLHDIMAGTXVIKKPSA
;
A
#
# COMPACT_ATOMS: atom_id res chain seq x y z
N MET A 1 -19.00 -19.90 7.49
CA MET A 1 -17.64 -20.28 7.07
C MET A 1 -16.62 -19.71 8.03
N GLU A 2 -15.78 -20.56 8.57
CA GLU A 2 -14.68 -20.11 9.43
C GLU A 2 -13.47 -19.80 8.53
N PHE A 3 -13.07 -18.53 8.51
CA PHE A 3 -11.88 -18.10 7.75
C PHE A 3 -10.64 -18.22 8.63
N ASN A 4 -9.56 -18.73 8.06
CA ASN A 4 -8.26 -18.69 8.71
C ASN A 4 -7.68 -17.29 8.50
N HIS A 5 -7.67 -16.48 9.56
CA HIS A 5 -7.27 -15.07 9.46
C HIS A 5 -5.74 -14.91 9.42
N GLY A 6 -5.29 -13.94 8.63
CA GLY A 6 -3.87 -13.57 8.52
C GLY A 6 -3.41 -12.85 9.78
N GLY A 7 -2.63 -13.53 10.59
CA GLY A 7 -2.14 -12.97 11.86
C GLY A 7 -1.18 -11.80 11.67
N PHE A 8 -0.92 -11.12 12.78
CA PHE A 8 -0.08 -9.90 12.82
C PHE A 8 1.27 -10.10 12.13
N TRP A 9 1.99 -11.18 12.45
CA TRP A 9 3.35 -11.40 11.95
C TRP A 9 3.40 -11.60 10.43
N LEU A 10 2.43 -12.34 9.88
CA LEU A 10 2.33 -12.53 8.42
C LEU A 10 2.02 -11.20 7.72
N ARG A 11 1.15 -10.39 8.33
CA ARG A 11 0.79 -9.07 7.76
C ARG A 11 1.97 -8.10 7.85
N LEU A 12 2.76 -8.17 8.93
CA LEU A 12 3.99 -7.38 9.08
C LEU A 12 5.02 -7.78 8.02
N ALA A 13 5.23 -9.09 7.83
CA ALA A 13 6.15 -9.59 6.79
C ALA A 13 5.68 -9.14 5.39
N ALA A 14 4.39 -9.24 5.10
CA ALA A 14 3.82 -8.75 3.83
C ALA A 14 4.09 -7.25 3.66
N ALA A 15 3.91 -6.46 4.72
CA ALA A 15 4.14 -5.01 4.68
C ALA A 15 5.60 -4.67 4.40
N ILE A 16 6.54 -5.43 4.99
CA ILE A 16 7.98 -5.25 4.73
C ILE A 16 8.28 -5.53 3.24
N ILE A 17 7.78 -6.65 2.71
CA ILE A 17 7.95 -7.00 1.29
C ILE A 17 7.37 -5.90 0.38
N ASP A 18 6.13 -5.47 0.67
CA ASP A 18 5.47 -4.41 -0.11
C ASP A 18 6.25 -3.09 -0.03
N THR A 19 6.80 -2.75 1.13
CA THR A 19 7.63 -1.55 1.30
C THR A 19 8.87 -1.61 0.40
N ILE A 20 9.56 -2.75 0.38
CA ILE A 20 10.74 -2.95 -0.47
C ILE A 20 10.35 -2.79 -1.95
N ILE A 21 9.28 -3.47 -2.38
CA ILE A 21 8.81 -3.43 -3.78
C ILE A 21 8.44 -1.99 -4.18
N THR A 22 7.65 -1.31 -3.35
CA THR A 22 7.20 0.06 -3.69
C THR A 22 8.36 1.05 -3.66
N GLN A 23 9.24 0.97 -2.66
CA GLN A 23 10.39 1.89 -2.59
C GLN A 23 11.30 1.73 -3.81
N LEU A 24 11.64 0.49 -4.18
CA LEU A 24 12.47 0.24 -5.36
C LEU A 24 11.77 0.71 -6.64
N GLY A 25 10.51 0.33 -6.84
CA GLY A 25 9.75 0.68 -8.05
C GLY A 25 9.57 2.18 -8.20
N LEU A 26 9.12 2.84 -7.14
CA LEU A 26 8.85 4.28 -7.19
C LEU A 26 10.14 5.09 -7.29
N THR A 27 11.25 4.62 -6.69
CA THR A 27 12.57 5.26 -6.83
C THR A 27 13.03 5.18 -8.29
N ILE A 28 12.93 4.01 -8.91
CA ILE A 28 13.32 3.83 -10.33
C ILE A 28 12.51 4.78 -11.22
N ILE A 29 11.18 4.80 -11.05
CA ILE A 29 10.29 5.68 -11.82
C ILE A 29 10.68 7.15 -11.58
N GLY A 30 10.89 7.53 -10.32
CA GLY A 30 11.25 8.90 -9.95
C GLY A 30 12.58 9.33 -10.57
N VAL A 31 13.59 8.44 -10.57
CA VAL A 31 14.91 8.71 -11.17
C VAL A 31 14.76 8.90 -12.68
N ILE A 32 14.02 8.02 -13.37
CA ILE A 32 13.82 8.13 -14.81
C ILE A 32 13.17 9.48 -15.15
N ILE A 33 12.09 9.82 -14.45
CA ILE A 33 11.36 11.08 -14.68
C ILE A 33 12.25 12.28 -14.32
N GLY A 34 13.01 12.20 -13.22
CA GLY A 34 13.95 13.25 -12.82
C GLY A 34 15.01 13.51 -13.88
N ILE A 35 15.55 12.46 -14.51
CA ILE A 35 16.50 12.58 -15.62
C ILE A 35 15.84 13.32 -16.80
N PHE A 36 14.60 12.95 -17.19
CA PHE A 36 13.89 13.62 -18.28
C PHE A 36 13.64 15.10 -17.95
N VAL A 37 13.21 15.41 -16.73
CA VAL A 37 13.01 16.80 -16.27
C VAL A 37 14.34 17.56 -16.34
N GLY A 38 15.42 16.97 -15.85
CA GLY A 38 16.76 17.58 -15.86
C GLY A 38 17.23 17.90 -17.26
N ILE A 39 17.11 16.95 -18.20
CA ILE A 39 17.52 17.14 -19.59
C ILE A 39 16.68 18.25 -20.25
N PHE A 40 15.35 18.16 -20.12
CA PHE A 40 14.42 19.09 -20.78
C PHE A 40 14.62 20.52 -20.26
N MET A 41 14.61 20.70 -18.95
CA MET A 41 14.75 22.03 -18.33
C MET A 41 16.16 22.58 -18.49
N GLY A 42 17.19 21.71 -18.39
CA GLY A 42 18.58 22.10 -18.62
C GLY A 42 18.79 22.59 -20.04
N ALA A 43 18.25 21.89 -21.04
CA ALA A 43 18.29 22.29 -22.44
C ALA A 43 17.58 23.64 -22.67
N ALA A 44 16.53 23.92 -21.88
CA ALA A 44 15.81 25.21 -21.92
C ALA A 44 16.56 26.35 -21.19
N GLY A 45 17.70 26.03 -20.54
CA GLY A 45 18.50 27.04 -19.82
C GLY A 45 17.98 27.37 -18.43
N SER A 46 17.16 26.50 -17.84
CA SER A 46 16.60 26.73 -16.50
C SER A 46 17.69 26.68 -15.43
N PRO A 47 17.63 27.55 -14.40
CA PRO A 47 18.56 27.46 -13.28
C PRO A 47 18.44 26.10 -12.57
N MET A 48 19.56 25.61 -12.00
CA MET A 48 19.66 24.32 -11.34
C MET A 48 18.61 24.20 -10.18
N GLY A 49 18.42 25.27 -9.42
CA GLY A 49 17.46 25.29 -8.31
C GLY A 49 16.01 25.03 -8.77
N ASP A 50 15.65 25.55 -9.93
CA ASP A 50 14.30 25.32 -10.50
C ASP A 50 14.16 23.86 -10.95
N ILE A 51 15.23 23.29 -11.54
CA ILE A 51 15.26 21.89 -11.96
C ILE A 51 15.08 20.98 -10.72
N GLU A 52 15.82 21.25 -9.66
CA GLU A 52 15.74 20.48 -8.41
C GLU A 52 14.34 20.56 -7.80
N MET A 53 13.75 21.73 -7.81
CA MET A 53 12.39 21.92 -7.30
C MET A 53 11.33 21.14 -8.09
N UNK A 54 11.49 20.99 -9.30
CA UNK A 54 10.67 20.40 -10.03
C UNK A 54 10.72 19.08 -9.93
N ALA A 55 11.88 18.62 -10.14
CA ALA A 55 12.10 17.17 -10.03
C ALA A 55 11.69 16.63 -8.65
N GLY A 56 12.06 17.34 -7.60
CA GLY A 56 11.69 16.97 -6.23
C GLY A 56 10.19 16.93 -6.02
N GLY A 57 9.47 17.94 -6.48
CA GLY A 57 8.02 17.99 -6.37
C GLY A 57 7.33 16.86 -7.12
N ILE A 58 7.80 16.57 -8.33
CA ILE A 58 7.29 15.45 -9.14
C ILE A 58 7.58 14.11 -8.43
N GLY A 59 8.80 13.97 -7.90
CA GLY A 59 9.19 12.76 -7.15
C GLY A 59 8.29 12.53 -5.94
N TYR A 60 7.97 13.58 -5.20
CA TYR A 60 7.07 13.52 -4.05
C TYR A 60 5.66 13.08 -4.47
N ALA A 61 5.14 13.68 -5.55
CA ALA A 61 3.81 13.36 -6.08
C ALA A 61 3.75 11.89 -6.54
N ILE A 62 4.79 11.43 -7.24
CA ILE A 62 4.91 10.02 -7.69
C ILE A 62 4.91 9.10 -6.46
N GLY A 63 5.65 9.45 -5.41
CA GLY A 63 5.72 8.68 -4.19
C GLY A 63 4.35 8.53 -3.53
N ILE A 64 3.65 9.64 -3.32
CA ILE A 64 2.34 9.65 -2.65
C ILE A 64 1.29 8.92 -3.50
N ILE A 65 1.16 9.30 -4.78
CA ILE A 65 0.14 8.75 -5.67
C ILE A 65 0.45 7.27 -5.97
N GLY A 66 1.71 6.95 -6.23
CA GLY A 66 2.14 5.60 -6.54
C GLY A 66 1.90 4.62 -5.39
N GLN A 67 2.21 5.06 -4.16
CA GLN A 67 1.97 4.25 -2.96
C GLN A 67 0.46 3.98 -2.80
N TRP A 68 -0.37 5.02 -2.90
CA TRP A 68 -1.82 4.89 -2.82
C TRP A 68 -2.37 3.95 -3.89
N LEU A 69 -1.96 4.15 -5.15
CA LEU A 69 -2.44 3.31 -6.27
C LEU A 69 -1.98 1.85 -6.12
N TYR A 70 -0.74 1.64 -5.69
CA TYR A 70 -0.22 0.28 -5.49
C TYR A 70 -1.13 -0.52 -4.55
N PHE A 71 -1.39 0.00 -3.36
CA PHE A 71 -2.21 -0.71 -2.38
C PHE A 71 -3.66 -0.83 -2.84
N THR A 72 -4.23 0.26 -3.34
CA THR A 72 -5.66 0.31 -3.72
C THR A 72 -5.94 -0.61 -4.91
N ILE A 73 -5.15 -0.51 -5.97
CA ILE A 73 -5.38 -1.28 -7.21
C ILE A 73 -5.16 -2.77 -6.96
N PHE A 74 -4.09 -3.14 -6.27
CA PHE A 74 -3.81 -4.56 -6.02
C PHE A 74 -4.85 -5.17 -5.08
N GLU A 75 -5.29 -4.49 -4.08
CA GLU A 75 -6.34 -4.98 -3.19
C GLU A 75 -7.73 -5.02 -3.84
N UNK A 76 -7.94 -4.29 -4.83
CA UNK A 76 -8.93 -4.26 -5.48
C UNK A 76 -8.94 -5.08 -6.44
N SER A 77 -7.96 -5.76 -6.93
CA SER A 77 -7.80 -6.64 -8.11
C SER A 77 -8.32 -8.05 -7.83
N GLY A 78 -8.33 -8.85 -8.88
CA GLY A 78 -8.65 -10.28 -8.73
C GLY A 78 -7.66 -11.05 -7.85
N TRP A 79 -6.49 -10.47 -7.57
CA TRP A 79 -5.55 -11.06 -6.59
C TRP A 79 -6.06 -10.89 -5.16
N MET A 80 -6.86 -9.86 -4.92
CA MET A 80 -7.36 -9.53 -3.57
C MET A 80 -6.20 -9.32 -2.60
N ALA A 81 -5.02 -8.92 -3.10
CA ALA A 81 -3.79 -8.88 -2.33
C ALA A 81 -2.74 -8.03 -3.03
N THR A 82 -1.96 -7.30 -2.25
CA THR A 82 -0.71 -6.72 -2.74
C THR A 82 0.29 -7.84 -3.07
N PRO A 83 1.32 -7.58 -3.88
CA PRO A 83 2.35 -8.59 -4.14
C PRO A 83 2.94 -9.22 -2.87
N GLY A 84 3.26 -8.42 -1.84
CA GLY A 84 3.77 -8.96 -0.57
C GLY A 84 2.80 -9.90 0.11
N LYS A 85 1.52 -9.53 0.14
CA LYS A 85 0.46 -10.40 0.70
C LYS A 85 0.30 -11.67 -0.12
N LYS A 86 0.32 -11.53 -1.46
CA LYS A 86 0.14 -12.67 -2.36
C LYS A 86 1.26 -13.72 -2.17
N ILE A 87 2.50 -13.26 -2.03
CA ILE A 87 3.66 -14.15 -1.76
C ILE A 87 3.43 -14.96 -0.47
N LEU A 88 2.82 -14.36 0.54
CA LEU A 88 2.59 -15.00 1.84
C LEU A 88 1.21 -15.69 1.94
N GLY A 89 0.49 -15.80 0.82
CA GLY A 89 -0.80 -16.47 0.77
C GLY A 89 -1.92 -15.72 1.49
N LEU A 90 -1.81 -14.39 1.61
CA LEU A 90 -2.83 -13.56 2.26
C LEU A 90 -3.74 -12.91 1.23
N GLN A 91 -5.02 -12.79 1.54
CA GLN A 91 -6.00 -12.08 0.73
C GLN A 91 -6.80 -11.10 1.59
N VAL A 92 -7.15 -9.96 1.00
CA VAL A 92 -8.00 -8.94 1.61
C VAL A 92 -9.41 -9.14 1.07
N THR A 93 -10.35 -9.39 1.97
CA THR A 93 -11.74 -9.67 1.59
C THR A 93 -12.68 -8.78 2.38
N ASP A 94 -13.94 -8.76 1.99
CA ASP A 94 -15.00 -8.26 2.86
C ASP A 94 -15.29 -9.31 3.95
N LEU A 95 -16.26 -9.03 4.79
CA LEU A 95 -16.62 -9.91 5.92
C LEU A 95 -17.20 -11.26 5.49
N ASN A 96 -17.58 -11.38 4.20
CA ASN A 96 -18.14 -12.60 3.63
C ASN A 96 -17.12 -13.37 2.77
N GLY A 97 -15.86 -12.93 2.77
CA GLY A 97 -14.80 -13.56 1.99
C GLY A 97 -14.76 -13.14 0.51
N GLN A 98 -15.53 -12.10 0.13
CA GLN A 98 -15.63 -11.64 -1.25
C GLN A 98 -14.62 -10.56 -1.56
N GLN A 99 -14.31 -10.40 -2.85
CA GLN A 99 -13.44 -9.34 -3.35
C GLN A 99 -13.97 -7.97 -2.95
N ILE A 100 -13.09 -7.10 -2.49
CA ILE A 100 -13.47 -5.73 -2.10
C ILE A 100 -13.48 -4.80 -3.32
N GLY A 101 -14.34 -3.81 -3.27
CA GLY A 101 -14.39 -2.76 -4.28
C GLY A 101 -13.39 -1.64 -4.00
N PHE A 102 -13.28 -0.72 -4.96
CA PHE A 102 -12.36 0.43 -4.89
C PHE A 102 -12.61 1.29 -3.65
N GLY A 103 -13.87 1.52 -3.29
CA GLY A 103 -14.23 2.33 -2.10
C GLY A 103 -13.68 1.72 -0.80
N ARG A 104 -13.83 0.41 -0.62
CA ARG A 104 -13.29 -0.28 0.57
C ARG A 104 -11.77 -0.30 0.58
N ALA A 105 -11.14 -0.52 -0.60
CA ALA A 105 -9.68 -0.47 -0.73
C ALA A 105 -9.14 0.91 -0.35
N ASN A 106 -9.80 1.99 -0.80
CA ASN A 106 -9.48 3.36 -0.40
C ASN A 106 -9.65 3.56 1.12
N GLY A 107 -10.79 3.14 1.65
CA GLY A 107 -11.07 3.26 3.10
C GLY A 107 -9.98 2.58 3.93
N ARG A 108 -9.53 1.40 3.50
CA ARG A 108 -8.41 0.69 4.14
C ARG A 108 -7.12 1.49 4.07
N TYR A 109 -6.80 2.02 2.89
CA TYR A 109 -5.54 2.75 2.69
C TYR A 109 -5.47 3.99 3.60
N TRP A 110 -6.52 4.82 3.54
CA TRP A 110 -6.55 6.03 4.36
C TRP A 110 -6.72 5.72 5.85
N GLY A 111 -7.45 4.64 6.16
CA GLY A 111 -7.57 4.13 7.53
C GLY A 111 -6.24 3.70 8.14
N LYS A 112 -5.27 3.28 7.32
CA LYS A 112 -3.91 2.97 7.81
C LYS A 112 -3.21 4.22 8.33
N ILE A 113 -3.47 5.38 7.74
CA ILE A 113 -2.93 6.67 8.23
C ILE A 113 -3.49 6.94 9.63
N VAL A 114 -4.80 6.73 9.81
CA VAL A 114 -5.44 6.87 11.12
C VAL A 114 -4.82 5.87 12.13
N SER A 115 -4.58 4.63 11.70
CA SER A 115 -3.92 3.61 12.54
C SER A 115 -2.52 4.02 12.97
N ALA A 116 -1.77 4.66 12.07
CA ALA A 116 -0.41 5.16 12.35
C ALA A 116 -0.47 6.36 13.32
N LEU A 117 -1.44 7.24 13.12
CA LEU A 117 -1.66 8.37 14.03
C LEU A 117 -2.02 7.92 15.45
N UNK A 118 -2.61 6.83 15.51
CA UNK A 118 -2.88 6.36 16.56
C UNK A 118 -1.87 5.77 17.18
N LEU A 119 -0.73 6.23 17.10
CA LEU A 119 0.51 5.76 17.65
C LEU A 119 0.75 4.26 17.35
N MET A 120 0.38 3.82 16.16
CA MET A 120 0.49 2.42 15.72
C MET A 120 -0.44 1.45 16.47
N ILE A 121 -1.23 1.90 17.41
CA ILE A 121 -2.18 1.07 18.17
C ILE A 121 -3.15 0.36 17.20
N GLY A 122 -3.59 1.07 16.15
CA GLY A 122 -4.49 0.52 15.13
C GLY A 122 -3.93 -0.68 14.37
N PHE A 123 -2.60 -0.81 14.31
CA PHE A 123 -1.93 -1.99 13.72
C PHE A 123 -1.71 -3.08 14.77
N ILE A 124 -1.28 -2.69 15.98
CA ILE A 124 -0.99 -3.64 17.08
C ILE A 124 -2.26 -4.44 17.43
N MET A 125 -3.43 -3.81 17.37
CA MET A 125 -4.70 -4.48 17.69
C MET A 125 -4.99 -5.71 16.81
N ILE A 126 -4.32 -5.85 15.65
CA ILE A 126 -4.42 -7.06 14.81
C ILE A 126 -4.10 -8.32 15.64
N ALA A 127 -3.13 -8.22 16.55
CA ALA A 127 -2.71 -9.34 17.39
C ALA A 127 -3.73 -9.72 18.45
N PHE A 128 -4.67 -8.83 18.74
CA PHE A 128 -5.59 -8.96 19.89
C PHE A 128 -7.07 -9.01 19.52
N THR A 129 -7.41 -8.86 18.23
CA THR A 129 -8.82 -8.96 17.79
C THR A 129 -9.11 -10.36 17.25
N ASP A 130 -10.35 -10.81 17.44
CA ASP A 130 -10.79 -12.17 17.08
C ASP A 130 -10.62 -12.51 15.60
N LYS A 131 -10.73 -11.51 14.75
CA LYS A 131 -10.61 -11.68 13.28
C LYS A 131 -9.28 -11.16 12.70
N UNK A 132 -8.28 -10.72 13.63
CA UNK A 132 -7.23 -10.28 13.26
C UNK A 132 -7.27 -9.15 12.63
N GLN A 133 -8.17 -8.30 12.90
CA GLN A 133 -8.41 -7.03 12.24
C GLN A 133 -7.67 -5.88 12.91
N GLY A 134 -7.04 -5.02 12.11
CA GLY A 134 -6.54 -3.71 12.56
C GLY A 134 -7.67 -2.67 12.47
N LEU A 135 -7.45 -1.48 13.00
CA LEU A 135 -8.42 -0.40 12.95
C LEU A 135 -8.88 -0.11 11.50
N HIS A 136 -7.95 -0.06 10.56
CA HIS A 136 -8.24 0.17 9.14
C HIS A 136 -9.12 -0.94 8.52
N ASP A 137 -9.00 -2.17 9.00
CA ASP A 137 -9.84 -3.29 8.54
C ASP A 137 -11.26 -3.13 9.06
N ILE A 138 -11.41 -2.76 10.33
CA ILE A 138 -12.71 -2.55 10.97
C ILE A 138 -13.44 -1.38 10.29
N MET A 139 -12.75 -0.27 10.07
CA MET A 139 -13.31 0.93 9.43
C MET A 139 -13.81 0.64 8.01
N ALA A 140 -13.12 -0.24 7.26
CA ALA A 140 -13.47 -0.57 5.89
C ALA A 140 -14.38 -1.80 5.75
N GLY A 141 -14.68 -2.50 6.86
CA GLY A 141 -15.47 -3.73 6.84
C GLY A 141 -14.77 -4.85 6.07
N THR A 142 -13.51 -5.06 6.36
CA THR A 142 -12.68 -6.07 5.64
C THR A 142 -11.99 -7.07 6.58
N UNK A 143 -11.45 -8.24 6.23
CA UNK A 143 -10.80 -9.09 6.85
C UNK A 143 -9.64 -9.37 6.13
N VAL A 144 -8.53 -9.81 6.54
CA VAL A 144 -7.39 -10.40 5.84
C VAL A 144 -7.34 -11.89 6.17
N ILE A 145 -7.50 -12.69 5.18
CA ILE A 145 -7.56 -14.15 5.36
C ILE A 145 -6.34 -14.82 4.74
N LYS A 146 -6.00 -16.01 5.23
CA LYS A 146 -5.00 -16.86 4.62
C LYS A 146 -5.71 -17.69 3.54
N LYS A 147 -5.21 -17.62 2.31
CA LYS A 147 -5.80 -18.38 1.20
C LYS A 147 -5.73 -19.86 1.52
N PRO A 148 -6.83 -20.62 1.30
CA PRO A 148 -6.76 -22.07 1.49
C PRO A 148 -5.67 -22.67 0.61
N SER A 149 -4.89 -23.57 1.19
CA SER A 149 -3.91 -24.34 0.41
C SER A 149 -4.66 -25.23 -0.60
N ALA A 150 -4.25 -25.14 -1.84
CA ALA A 150 -4.83 -25.97 -2.90
C ALA A 150 -4.56 -27.47 -2.64
#